data_82b1216ecb691b65e701a5fd559d0300
#
_entry.id   82b1216ecb691b65e701a5fd559d0300
#
_cell.length_a   1.000
_cell.length_b   1.000
_cell.length_c   1.000
_cell.angle_alpha   90.00
_cell.angle_beta   90.00
_cell.angle_gamma   90.00
#
_symmetry.space_group_name_H-M   'P 1'
#
loop_
_entity.id
_entity.type
_entity.pdbx_description
1 polymer ?
#
loop_
_entity_poly.entity_id
_entity_poly.type
_entity_poly.pdbx_seq_one_letter_code
_entity_poly.pdbx_strand_id
1 'polypeptide(L)'
;MRKKNRTNESDNLVPFQTIKAATEGNIDAIGKILDHFDPYINSVARGLYIKPNGEYQYVIDQQLHDEIAVKLIDAILKFRI
;
A
#
# COMPACT_ATOMS: atom_id res chain seq x y z
N MET A 1 11.98 -10.79 -24.39
CA MET A 1 10.70 -11.30 -23.97
C MET A 1 10.73 -11.75 -22.57
N ARG A 2 11.42 -12.78 -22.30
CA ARG A 2 11.45 -13.31 -20.96
C ARG A 2 11.98 -12.35 -19.96
N LYS A 3 12.91 -11.54 -20.40
CA LYS A 3 13.44 -10.53 -19.52
C LYS A 3 12.39 -9.60 -19.03
N LYS A 4 11.44 -9.26 -19.89
CA LYS A 4 10.35 -8.39 -19.49
C LYS A 4 9.56 -9.01 -18.37
N ASN A 5 9.31 -10.30 -18.47
CA ASN A 5 8.54 -10.96 -17.42
C ASN A 5 9.27 -10.90 -16.09
N ARG A 6 10.57 -11.11 -16.13
CA ARG A 6 11.34 -11.02 -14.90
C ARG A 6 11.35 -9.62 -14.37
N THR A 7 11.48 -8.65 -15.26
CA THR A 7 11.44 -7.26 -14.86
C THR A 7 10.14 -6.93 -14.15
N ASN A 8 9.03 -7.43 -14.71
CA ASN A 8 7.74 -7.18 -14.09
C ASN A 8 7.66 -7.79 -12.71
N GLU A 9 8.22 -8.97 -12.54
CA GLU A 9 8.24 -9.59 -11.24
C GLU A 9 9.04 -8.76 -10.25
N SER A 10 10.18 -8.25 -10.70
CA SER A 10 11.00 -7.40 -9.85
C SER A 10 10.26 -6.14 -9.45
N ASP A 11 9.49 -5.57 -10.39
CA ASP A 11 8.73 -4.36 -10.11
C ASP A 11 7.64 -4.59 -9.08
N ASN A 12 7.19 -5.83 -8.94
CA ASN A 12 6.16 -6.16 -7.96
C ASN A 12 6.71 -6.35 -6.55
N LEU A 13 8.02 -6.35 -6.42
CA LEU A 13 8.67 -6.57 -5.13
C LEU A 13 9.37 -5.30 -4.69
N VAL A 14 9.25 -5.02 -3.40
CA VAL A 14 9.96 -3.88 -2.83
C VAL A 14 11.39 -4.32 -2.55
N PRO A 15 12.39 -3.65 -3.15
CA PRO A 15 13.78 -4.04 -2.92
C PRO A 15 14.17 -3.90 -1.45
N PHE A 16 15.07 -4.77 -1.02
CA PHE A 16 15.53 -4.76 0.36
C PHE A 16 16.10 -3.39 0.75
N GLN A 17 16.85 -2.77 -0.15
CA GLN A 17 17.46 -1.48 0.16
C GLN A 17 16.40 -0.40 0.39
N THR A 18 15.28 -0.47 -0.32
CA THR A 18 14.17 0.45 -0.09
C THR A 18 13.57 0.21 1.28
N ILE A 19 13.39 -1.04 1.65
CA ILE A 19 12.86 -1.38 2.96
C ILE A 19 13.80 -0.88 4.05
N LYS A 20 15.09 -1.12 3.89
CA LYS A 20 16.07 -0.69 4.88
C LYS A 20 16.05 0.83 5.03
N ALA A 21 16.05 1.55 3.92
CA ALA A 21 16.02 3.01 3.97
C ALA A 21 14.77 3.51 4.65
N ALA A 22 13.63 2.86 4.38
CA ALA A 22 12.36 3.26 5.00
C ALA A 22 12.41 3.09 6.51
N THR A 23 12.99 1.99 6.99
CA THR A 23 13.10 1.77 8.43
C THR A 23 14.01 2.79 9.09
N GLU A 24 14.84 3.45 8.32
CA GLU A 24 15.71 4.51 8.81
C GLU A 24 15.09 5.89 8.69
N GLY A 25 13.83 5.96 8.25
CA GLY A 25 13.11 7.21 8.19
C GLY A 25 13.17 7.94 6.87
N ASN A 26 13.68 7.30 5.82
CA ASN A 26 13.76 7.93 4.50
C ASN A 26 12.37 8.07 3.92
N ILE A 27 11.93 9.31 3.72
CA ILE A 27 10.56 9.61 3.29
C ILE A 27 10.26 9.05 1.91
N ASP A 28 11.21 9.18 0.98
CA ASP A 28 11.00 8.66 -0.37
C ASP A 28 10.83 7.14 -0.36
N ALA A 29 11.62 6.46 0.46
CA ALA A 29 11.53 5.01 0.57
C ALA A 29 10.19 4.59 1.18
N ILE A 30 9.75 5.30 2.21
CA ILE A 30 8.46 5.06 2.83
C ILE A 30 7.35 5.24 1.80
N GLY A 31 7.44 6.30 1.00
CA GLY A 31 6.46 6.55 -0.06
C GLY A 31 6.39 5.42 -1.06
N LYS A 32 7.54 4.86 -1.44
CA LYS A 32 7.57 3.75 -2.39
C LYS A 32 6.88 2.51 -1.81
N ILE A 33 7.08 2.26 -0.53
CA ILE A 33 6.43 1.12 0.11
C ILE A 33 4.93 1.34 0.17
N LEU A 34 4.49 2.56 0.51
CA LEU A 34 3.07 2.87 0.55
C LEU A 34 2.44 2.71 -0.82
N ASP A 35 3.12 3.18 -1.87
CA ASP A 35 2.62 3.03 -3.23
C ASP A 35 2.48 1.56 -3.61
N HIS A 36 3.45 0.76 -3.19
CA HIS A 36 3.41 -0.66 -3.49
C HIS A 36 2.19 -1.33 -2.84
N PHE A 37 1.84 -0.93 -1.63
CA PHE A 37 0.73 -1.53 -0.90
C PHE A 37 -0.60 -0.82 -1.11
N ASP A 38 -0.62 0.27 -1.86
CA ASP A 38 -1.85 1.04 -2.04
C ASP A 38 -3.03 0.21 -2.58
N PRO A 39 -2.84 -0.66 -3.58
CA PRO A 39 -3.96 -1.49 -4.02
C PRO A 39 -4.49 -2.39 -2.91
N TYR A 40 -3.61 -2.90 -2.07
CA TYR A 40 -4.04 -3.73 -0.96
C TYR A 40 -4.81 -2.91 0.07
N ILE A 41 -4.28 -1.72 0.40
CA ILE A 41 -4.95 -0.84 1.36
C ILE A 41 -6.33 -0.47 0.85
N ASN A 42 -6.45 -0.16 -0.43
CA ASN A 42 -7.74 0.17 -1.03
C ASN A 42 -8.71 -1.00 -0.92
N SER A 43 -8.23 -2.22 -1.11
CA SER A 43 -9.12 -3.38 -1.06
C SER A 43 -9.62 -3.62 0.37
N VAL A 44 -8.81 -3.30 1.37
CA VAL A 44 -9.20 -3.46 2.77
C VAL A 44 -10.09 -2.31 3.22
N ALA A 45 -9.88 -1.12 2.68
CA ALA A 45 -10.60 0.07 3.10
C ALA A 45 -11.95 0.24 2.40
N ARG A 46 -12.36 -0.75 1.59
CA ARG A 46 -13.65 -0.67 0.91
C ARG A 46 -14.80 -0.78 1.89
N GLY A 47 -15.80 0.06 1.68
CA GLY A 47 -17.04 -0.02 2.42
C GLY A 47 -18.20 -0.26 1.47
N LEU A 48 -19.28 -0.81 2.00
CA LEU A 48 -20.48 -1.05 1.22
C LEU A 48 -21.40 0.14 1.39
N TYR A 49 -21.78 0.74 0.27
CA TYR A 49 -22.70 1.86 0.26
C TYR A 49 -24.00 1.42 -0.39
N ILE A 50 -25.12 1.74 0.24
CA ILE A 50 -26.44 1.41 -0.29
C ILE A 50 -27.03 2.69 -0.86
N LYS A 51 -27.28 2.68 -2.18
CA LYS A 51 -27.85 3.82 -2.86
C LYS A 51 -29.32 4.00 -2.49
N PRO A 52 -29.86 5.19 -2.69
CA PRO A 52 -31.30 5.43 -2.39
C PRO A 52 -32.22 4.48 -3.16
N ASN A 53 -31.81 4.00 -4.33
CA ASN A 53 -32.63 3.06 -5.11
C ASN A 53 -32.49 1.62 -4.64
N GLY A 54 -31.74 1.37 -3.57
CA GLY A 54 -31.56 0.03 -3.02
C GLY A 54 -30.40 -0.76 -3.58
N GLU A 55 -29.70 -0.21 -4.56
CA GLU A 55 -28.53 -0.89 -5.10
C GLU A 55 -27.33 -0.74 -4.19
N TYR A 56 -26.42 -1.72 -4.28
CA TYR A 56 -25.19 -1.69 -3.50
C TYR A 56 -24.01 -1.23 -4.34
N GLN A 57 -23.09 -0.56 -3.70
CA GLN A 57 -21.88 -0.11 -4.35
C GLN A 57 -20.74 -0.13 -3.34
N TYR A 58 -19.57 -0.64 -3.77
CA TYR A 58 -18.37 -0.54 -2.94
C TYR A 58 -17.68 0.78 -3.20
N VAL A 59 -17.28 1.44 -2.14
CA VAL A 59 -16.54 2.69 -2.24
C VAL A 59 -15.33 2.60 -1.32
N ILE A 60 -14.31 3.39 -1.64
CA ILE A 60 -13.12 3.46 -0.79
C ILE A 60 -13.44 4.40 0.36
N ASP A 61 -13.25 3.91 1.59
CA ASP A 61 -13.35 4.74 2.78
C ASP A 61 -12.01 5.44 2.96
N GLN A 62 -11.94 6.70 2.59
CA GLN A 62 -10.68 7.43 2.59
C GLN A 62 -10.09 7.55 3.99
N GLN A 63 -10.94 7.75 4.98
CA GLN A 63 -10.47 7.86 6.36
C GLN A 63 -9.82 6.54 6.80
N LEU A 64 -10.46 5.43 6.50
CA LEU A 64 -9.91 4.13 6.83
C LEU A 64 -8.62 3.86 6.07
N HIS A 65 -8.59 4.23 4.78
CA HIS A 65 -7.39 4.12 3.98
C HIS A 65 -6.24 4.87 4.65
N ASP A 66 -6.49 6.09 5.09
CA ASP A 66 -5.45 6.91 5.69
C ASP A 66 -5.00 6.33 7.03
N GLU A 67 -5.92 5.79 7.81
CA GLU A 67 -5.56 5.16 9.08
C GLU A 67 -4.68 3.94 8.87
N ILE A 68 -4.99 3.14 7.86
CA ILE A 68 -4.17 1.97 7.55
C ILE A 68 -2.79 2.42 7.09
N ALA A 69 -2.72 3.45 6.25
CA ALA A 69 -1.44 3.96 5.79
C ALA A 69 -0.58 4.46 6.95
N VAL A 70 -1.18 5.17 7.90
CA VAL A 70 -0.45 5.65 9.07
C VAL A 70 0.07 4.49 9.90
N LYS A 71 -0.74 3.46 10.08
CA LYS A 71 -0.29 2.29 10.84
C LYS A 71 0.83 1.56 10.13
N LEU A 72 0.80 1.52 8.81
CA LEU A 72 1.87 0.90 8.04
C LEU A 72 3.16 1.70 8.20
N ILE A 73 3.09 3.01 8.15
CA ILE A 73 4.26 3.86 8.38
C ILE A 73 4.85 3.60 9.76
N ASP A 74 3.99 3.54 10.77
CA ASP A 74 4.44 3.29 12.13
C ASP A 74 5.13 1.93 12.23
N ALA A 75 4.57 0.92 11.60
CA ALA A 75 5.16 -0.41 11.60
C ALA A 75 6.52 -0.42 10.91
N ILE A 76 6.64 0.30 9.80
CA ILE A 76 7.92 0.41 9.09
C ILE A 76 8.98 1.02 10.01
N LEU A 77 8.62 2.10 10.68
CA LEU A 77 9.59 2.80 11.52
C LEU A 77 10.01 1.99 12.74
N LYS A 78 9.17 1.06 13.15
CA LYS A 78 9.48 0.20 14.29
C LYS A 78 10.16 -1.10 13.88
N PHE A 79 10.21 -1.36 12.59
CA PHE A 79 10.78 -2.62 12.10
C PHE A 79 12.30 -2.59 12.24
N ARG A 80 12.87 -3.69 12.67
CA ARG A 80 14.31 -3.81 12.85
C ARG A 80 14.86 -4.83 11.88
N ILE A 81 15.89 -4.45 11.19
CA ILE A 81 16.56 -5.32 10.23
C ILE A 81 17.86 -5.84 10.82
#